data_7588317f5741f44b74a25ac30447fa7f
#
_entry.id   7588317f5741f44b74a25ac30447fa7f
#
_cell.length_a   1.000
_cell.length_b   1.000
_cell.length_c   1.000
_cell.angle_alpha   90.00
_cell.angle_beta   90.00
_cell.angle_gamma   90.00
#
_symmetry.space_group_name_H-M   'P 1'
#
loop_
_entity.id
_entity.type
_entity.pdbx_description
1 polymer ?
#
loop_
_entity_poly.entity_id
_entity_poly.type
_entity_poly.pdbx_seq_one_letter_code
_entity_poly.pdbx_strand_id
1 'polypeptide(L)'
;AKQIADAVKVSVAPDNVSADGPSGLGRREGWSVSYRLTVPNVSMLSLKTTNGGISVRDVDGQVEFKTVNGGVKLSNVAGDFKGRTSNGGVDVDLDGPGWRGEGLDVETSNGGVHLRIPEHYSAHLETGTVNGGLNIDFPVTVQGRVDKNISADLGGGGAPIRVRTHNGGVKVSKK
;
A
#
# COMPACT_ATOMS: atom_id res chain seq x y z
N ALA A 1 29.83 13.26 -5.86
CA ALA A 1 28.75 12.47 -6.44
C ALA A 1 29.24 11.14 -7.02
N LYS A 2 30.23 11.15 -7.91
CA LYS A 2 30.73 9.94 -8.57
C LYS A 2 31.27 8.90 -7.59
N GLN A 3 32.07 9.30 -6.59
CA GLN A 3 32.62 8.39 -5.57
C GLN A 3 31.52 7.70 -4.73
N ILE A 4 30.42 8.40 -4.45
CA ILE A 4 29.29 7.82 -3.70
C ILE A 4 28.56 6.79 -4.58
N ALA A 5 28.34 7.11 -5.85
CA ALA A 5 27.70 6.19 -6.79
C ALA A 5 28.50 4.90 -6.99
N ASP A 6 29.83 5.02 -7.08
CA ASP A 6 30.74 3.88 -7.24
C ASP A 6 30.81 2.99 -5.98
N ALA A 7 30.43 3.53 -4.82
CA ALA A 7 30.38 2.82 -3.54
C ALA A 7 29.03 2.11 -3.30
N VAL A 8 28.00 2.39 -4.09
CA VAL A 8 26.71 1.69 -4.00
C VAL A 8 26.83 0.32 -4.67
N LYS A 9 26.56 -0.72 -3.90
CA LYS A 9 26.56 -2.10 -4.39
C LYS A 9 25.12 -2.59 -4.55
N VAL A 10 24.79 -3.01 -5.75
CA VAL A 10 23.50 -3.67 -6.03
C VAL A 10 23.76 -5.17 -6.15
N SER A 11 23.07 -5.93 -5.31
CA SER A 11 23.11 -7.39 -5.30
C SER A 11 21.83 -7.94 -5.89
N VAL A 12 21.97 -8.83 -6.86
CA VAL A 12 20.84 -9.52 -7.51
C VAL A 12 21.04 -11.03 -7.36
N ALA A 13 20.14 -11.65 -6.64
CA ALA A 13 20.05 -13.10 -6.51
C ALA A 13 18.67 -13.58 -7.02
N PRO A 14 18.47 -14.87 -7.26
CA PRO A 14 17.20 -15.38 -7.78
C PRO A 14 15.97 -15.02 -6.95
N ASP A 15 16.16 -14.85 -5.65
CA ASP A 15 15.12 -14.61 -4.63
C ASP A 15 15.28 -13.27 -3.89
N ASN A 16 16.35 -12.52 -4.17
CA ASN A 16 16.62 -11.26 -3.47
C ASN A 16 17.27 -10.21 -4.38
N VAL A 17 16.77 -8.98 -4.29
CA VAL A 17 17.39 -7.81 -4.89
C VAL A 17 17.57 -6.76 -3.80
N SER A 18 18.82 -6.34 -3.58
CA SER A 18 19.14 -5.33 -2.57
C SER A 18 20.18 -4.33 -3.07
N ALA A 19 20.24 -3.18 -2.43
CA ALA A 19 21.34 -2.23 -2.62
C ALA A 19 21.85 -1.75 -1.27
N ASP A 20 23.14 -1.75 -1.13
CA ASP A 20 23.87 -1.23 0.01
C ASP A 20 24.81 -0.11 -0.44
N GLY A 21 24.91 0.93 0.36
CA GLY A 21 25.76 2.06 0.03
C GLY A 21 26.37 2.69 1.28
N PRO A 22 27.25 3.67 1.09
CA PRO A 22 27.98 4.28 2.19
C PRO A 22 27.05 4.94 3.20
N SER A 23 27.34 4.75 4.49
CA SER A 23 26.70 5.41 5.62
C SER A 23 27.58 6.55 6.14
N GLY A 24 27.00 7.45 6.94
CA GLY A 24 27.76 8.57 7.54
C GLY A 24 28.10 9.69 6.55
N LEU A 25 27.35 9.82 5.48
CA LEU A 25 27.50 10.88 4.49
C LEU A 25 27.21 12.26 5.09
N GLY A 26 27.83 13.30 4.52
CA GLY A 26 27.61 14.69 4.92
C GLY A 26 26.18 15.16 4.67
N ARG A 27 25.79 16.29 5.27
CA ARG A 27 24.41 16.83 5.21
C ARG A 27 23.82 17.04 3.81
N ARG A 28 24.67 17.11 2.78
CA ARG A 28 24.28 17.34 1.37
C ARG A 28 24.61 16.13 0.48
N GLU A 29 25.00 15.04 1.06
CA GLU A 29 25.39 13.83 0.35
C GLU A 29 24.38 12.72 0.60
N GLY A 30 24.05 11.97 -0.42
CA GLY A 30 23.11 10.87 -0.36
C GLY A 30 23.18 10.01 -1.61
N TRP A 31 22.62 8.84 -1.52
CA TRP A 31 22.45 7.95 -2.65
C TRP A 31 21.03 7.37 -2.66
N SER A 32 20.57 7.00 -3.84
CA SER A 32 19.30 6.31 -4.00
C SER A 32 19.36 5.32 -5.15
N VAL A 33 18.64 4.24 -5.02
CA VAL A 33 18.46 3.25 -6.09
C VAL A 33 16.98 3.03 -6.31
N SER A 34 16.57 3.09 -7.56
CA SER A 34 15.19 2.76 -7.97
C SER A 34 15.17 1.40 -8.65
N TYR A 35 14.30 0.53 -8.21
CA TYR A 35 14.11 -0.78 -8.80
C TYR A 35 12.84 -0.82 -9.64
N ARG A 36 12.93 -1.49 -10.77
CA ARG A 36 11.77 -1.95 -11.52
C ARG A 36 11.92 -3.44 -11.74
N LEU A 37 11.03 -4.19 -11.12
CA LEU A 37 11.03 -5.65 -11.17
C LEU A 37 9.79 -6.12 -11.94
N THR A 38 9.98 -7.03 -12.85
CA THR A 38 8.89 -7.75 -13.51
C THR A 38 8.88 -9.16 -12.93
N VAL A 39 7.77 -9.53 -12.34
CA VAL A 39 7.56 -10.83 -11.70
C VAL A 39 6.36 -11.52 -12.33
N PRO A 40 6.23 -12.85 -12.23
CA PRO A 40 4.96 -13.51 -12.55
C PRO A 40 3.82 -12.90 -11.76
N ASN A 41 2.61 -12.86 -12.33
CA ASN A 41 1.46 -12.30 -11.63
C ASN A 41 1.12 -13.06 -10.34
N VAL A 42 1.37 -14.36 -10.28
CA VAL A 42 1.29 -15.15 -9.05
C VAL A 42 2.68 -15.22 -8.41
N SER A 43 2.88 -14.42 -7.36
CA SER A 43 4.19 -14.28 -6.69
C SER A 43 4.06 -14.06 -5.20
N MET A 44 5.07 -14.51 -4.45
CA MET A 44 5.28 -14.12 -3.05
C MET A 44 6.35 -13.04 -2.99
N LEU A 45 6.02 -11.86 -2.46
CA LEU A 45 6.90 -10.71 -2.44
C LEU A 45 7.06 -10.16 -1.03
N SER A 46 8.31 -9.87 -0.64
CA SER A 46 8.63 -9.09 0.56
C SER A 46 9.40 -7.84 0.18
N LEU A 47 8.75 -6.67 0.30
CA LEU A 47 9.25 -5.40 -0.18
C LEU A 47 9.58 -4.48 1.00
N LYS A 48 10.83 -4.04 1.11
CA LYS A 48 11.25 -3.15 2.21
C LYS A 48 12.03 -1.96 1.67
N THR A 49 11.69 -0.77 2.15
CA THR A 49 12.45 0.45 1.85
C THR A 49 12.40 1.42 3.03
N THR A 50 13.44 2.22 3.20
CA THR A 50 13.44 3.30 4.20
C THR A 50 12.99 4.61 3.60
N ASN A 51 13.56 4.98 2.44
CA ASN A 51 13.25 6.22 1.75
C ASN A 51 12.91 5.92 0.30
N GLY A 52 11.63 5.76 0.04
CA GLY A 52 11.14 5.47 -1.31
C GLY A 52 9.74 4.90 -1.31
N GLY A 53 9.02 5.15 -2.39
CA GLY A 53 7.68 4.59 -2.58
C GLY A 53 7.74 3.12 -3.02
N ILE A 54 6.67 2.41 -2.72
CA ILE A 54 6.41 1.05 -3.20
C ILE A 54 5.22 1.11 -4.15
N SER A 55 5.38 0.57 -5.34
CA SER A 55 4.28 0.44 -6.30
C SER A 55 4.19 -1.03 -6.74
N VAL A 56 3.03 -1.63 -6.51
CA VAL A 56 2.72 -3.00 -6.93
C VAL A 56 1.55 -2.95 -7.89
N ARG A 57 1.68 -3.64 -9.02
CA ARG A 57 0.64 -3.70 -10.03
C ARG A 57 0.53 -5.10 -10.60
N ASP A 58 -0.69 -5.55 -10.88
CA ASP A 58 -1.00 -6.79 -11.59
C ASP A 58 -0.39 -8.03 -10.90
N VAL A 59 -0.44 -8.07 -9.56
CA VAL A 59 0.05 -9.18 -8.74
C VAL A 59 -1.11 -9.83 -8.01
N ASP A 60 -1.19 -11.16 -8.14
CA ASP A 60 -2.10 -12.03 -7.41
C ASP A 60 -1.26 -13.01 -6.59
N GLY A 61 -1.24 -12.85 -5.27
CA GLY A 61 -0.39 -13.68 -4.42
C GLY A 61 -0.20 -13.13 -3.02
N GLN A 62 0.89 -13.54 -2.39
CA GLN A 62 1.21 -13.06 -1.04
C GLN A 62 2.22 -11.94 -1.10
N VAL A 63 1.84 -10.74 -0.64
CA VAL A 63 2.72 -9.57 -0.67
C VAL A 63 2.79 -8.93 0.71
N GLU A 64 3.99 -8.90 1.27
CA GLU A 64 4.30 -8.14 2.47
C GLU A 64 5.18 -6.94 2.12
N PHE A 65 4.82 -5.74 2.62
CA PHE A 65 5.63 -4.57 2.37
C PHE A 65 5.77 -3.65 3.60
N LYS A 66 6.91 -2.98 3.66
CA LYS A 66 7.20 -1.99 4.69
C LYS A 66 8.00 -0.83 4.12
N THR A 67 7.52 0.39 4.32
CA THR A 67 8.30 1.60 4.04
C THR A 67 8.28 2.55 5.24
N VAL A 68 9.31 3.36 5.39
CA VAL A 68 9.34 4.39 6.45
C VAL A 68 8.93 5.73 5.86
N ASN A 69 9.59 6.20 4.83
CA ASN A 69 9.33 7.48 4.19
C ASN A 69 9.02 7.25 2.71
N GLY A 70 7.76 7.00 2.41
CA GLY A 70 7.33 6.81 1.04
C GLY A 70 5.89 6.37 0.92
N GLY A 71 5.26 6.78 -0.16
CA GLY A 71 3.90 6.36 -0.48
C GLY A 71 3.84 4.92 -0.98
N VAL A 72 2.69 4.33 -0.82
CA VAL A 72 2.37 3.00 -1.33
C VAL A 72 1.27 3.11 -2.37
N LYS A 73 1.47 2.48 -3.53
CA LYS A 73 0.47 2.39 -4.57
C LYS A 73 0.22 0.94 -4.96
N LEU A 74 -1.02 0.51 -4.80
CA LEU A 74 -1.48 -0.83 -5.17
C LEU A 74 -2.53 -0.70 -6.27
N SER A 75 -2.37 -1.42 -7.37
CA SER A 75 -3.29 -1.37 -8.50
C SER A 75 -3.50 -2.76 -9.08
N ASN A 76 -4.74 -3.16 -9.26
CA ASN A 76 -5.11 -4.47 -9.80
C ASN A 76 -4.38 -5.62 -9.08
N VAL A 77 -4.56 -5.69 -7.76
CA VAL A 77 -3.92 -6.69 -6.90
C VAL A 77 -4.95 -7.60 -6.27
N ALA A 78 -4.54 -8.83 -5.96
CA ALA A 78 -5.36 -9.86 -5.34
C ALA A 78 -4.48 -10.80 -4.49
N GLY A 79 -5.08 -11.57 -3.60
CA GLY A 79 -4.36 -12.52 -2.75
C GLY A 79 -4.32 -12.11 -1.29
N ASP A 80 -3.17 -12.22 -0.64
CA ASP A 80 -2.94 -11.81 0.75
C ASP A 80 -1.93 -10.64 0.78
N PHE A 81 -2.44 -9.44 0.96
CA PHE A 81 -1.64 -8.21 0.97
C PHE A 81 -1.58 -7.63 2.38
N LYS A 82 -0.36 -7.52 2.92
CA LYS A 82 -0.11 -6.91 4.22
C LYS A 82 0.99 -5.87 4.14
N GLY A 83 0.74 -4.69 4.72
CA GLY A 83 1.79 -3.70 4.68
C GLY A 83 1.60 -2.45 5.52
N ARG A 84 2.73 -1.79 5.76
CA ARG A 84 2.77 -0.57 6.57
C ARG A 84 3.70 0.48 5.98
N THR A 85 3.25 1.74 6.07
CA THR A 85 4.12 2.90 5.88
C THR A 85 4.07 3.79 7.11
N SER A 86 5.19 4.41 7.46
CA SER A 86 5.21 5.35 8.58
C SER A 86 4.86 6.77 8.13
N ASN A 87 5.48 7.23 7.05
CA ASN A 87 5.28 8.59 6.52
C ASN A 87 5.06 8.51 5.01
N GLY A 88 3.80 8.46 4.61
CA GLY A 88 3.43 8.43 3.21
C GLY A 88 1.98 8.07 3.01
N GLY A 89 1.41 8.51 1.91
CA GLY A 89 0.05 8.17 1.52
C GLY A 89 -0.05 6.74 1.03
N VAL A 90 -1.26 6.21 1.10
CA VAL A 90 -1.62 4.90 0.56
C VAL A 90 -2.70 5.10 -0.51
N ASP A 91 -2.38 4.72 -1.72
CA ASP A 91 -3.29 4.68 -2.86
C ASP A 91 -3.61 3.24 -3.22
N VAL A 92 -4.86 2.87 -3.15
CA VAL A 92 -5.34 1.54 -3.56
C VAL A 92 -6.38 1.69 -4.65
N ASP A 93 -6.13 1.05 -5.76
CA ASP A 93 -7.02 1.02 -6.92
C ASP A 93 -7.48 -0.41 -7.15
N LEU A 94 -8.68 -0.73 -6.67
CA LEU A 94 -9.27 -2.06 -6.79
C LEU A 94 -9.82 -2.28 -8.19
N ASP A 95 -9.85 -3.54 -8.62
CA ASP A 95 -10.37 -3.92 -9.93
C ASP A 95 -11.19 -5.22 -9.85
N GLY A 96 -12.00 -5.46 -10.90
CA GLY A 96 -12.89 -6.62 -10.96
C GLY A 96 -14.14 -6.52 -10.08
N PRO A 97 -14.85 -7.62 -9.88
CA PRO A 97 -16.13 -7.65 -9.15
C PRO A 97 -15.98 -7.80 -7.63
N GLY A 98 -14.79 -8.09 -7.12
CA GLY A 98 -14.54 -8.31 -5.70
C GLY A 98 -13.10 -8.73 -5.43
N TRP A 99 -12.74 -8.77 -4.15
CA TRP A 99 -11.41 -9.23 -3.76
C TRP A 99 -11.28 -10.76 -3.93
N ARG A 100 -10.20 -11.17 -4.54
CA ARG A 100 -9.82 -12.59 -4.66
C ARG A 100 -8.67 -12.87 -3.70
N GLY A 101 -8.84 -13.85 -2.81
CA GLY A 101 -7.84 -14.26 -1.82
C GLY A 101 -8.20 -13.87 -0.40
N GLU A 102 -7.20 -13.87 0.49
CA GLU A 102 -7.38 -13.72 1.94
C GLU A 102 -7.76 -12.30 2.37
N GLY A 103 -7.29 -11.27 1.66
CA GLY A 103 -7.62 -9.89 1.95
C GLY A 103 -6.49 -8.89 1.76
N LEU A 104 -6.80 -7.64 2.09
CA LEU A 104 -5.88 -6.51 2.08
C LEU A 104 -5.83 -5.88 3.47
N ASP A 105 -4.65 -5.77 4.07
CA ASP A 105 -4.43 -5.08 5.34
C ASP A 105 -3.27 -4.09 5.23
N VAL A 106 -3.59 -2.81 5.10
CA VAL A 106 -2.61 -1.74 4.90
C VAL A 106 -2.83 -0.61 5.89
N GLU A 107 -1.74 -0.21 6.53
CA GLU A 107 -1.74 0.86 7.53
C GLU A 107 -0.70 1.94 7.23
N THR A 108 -1.08 3.20 7.42
CA THR A 108 -0.14 4.32 7.45
C THR A 108 -0.21 5.07 8.78
N SER A 109 0.93 5.50 9.31
CA SER A 109 0.92 6.32 10.53
C SER A 109 0.68 7.80 10.21
N ASN A 110 1.36 8.34 9.21
CA ASN A 110 1.25 9.74 8.81
C ASN A 110 1.09 9.83 7.30
N GLY A 111 -0.14 9.95 6.85
CA GLY A 111 -0.46 10.10 5.43
C GLY A 111 -1.94 9.85 5.15
N GLY A 112 -2.40 10.33 4.02
CA GLY A 112 -3.76 10.08 3.57
C GLY A 112 -3.90 8.67 2.97
N VAL A 113 -5.12 8.16 3.04
CA VAL A 113 -5.54 6.94 2.34
C VAL A 113 -6.50 7.32 1.24
N HIS A 114 -6.26 6.83 0.05
CA HIS A 114 -7.17 6.96 -1.07
C HIS A 114 -7.49 5.58 -1.63
N LEU A 115 -8.74 5.17 -1.50
CA LEU A 115 -9.25 3.88 -1.97
C LEU A 115 -10.24 4.12 -3.10
N ARG A 116 -9.96 3.59 -4.28
CA ARG A 116 -10.85 3.59 -5.44
C ARG A 116 -11.46 2.22 -5.62
N ILE A 117 -12.78 2.17 -5.64
CA ILE A 117 -13.57 0.93 -5.67
C ILE A 117 -14.49 0.93 -6.89
N PRO A 118 -14.54 -0.16 -7.68
CA PRO A 118 -15.54 -0.32 -8.72
C PRO A 118 -16.97 -0.31 -8.17
N GLU A 119 -17.94 0.12 -8.98
CA GLU A 119 -19.34 0.32 -8.55
C GLU A 119 -19.99 -0.94 -7.95
N HIS A 120 -19.73 -2.10 -8.52
CA HIS A 120 -20.34 -3.38 -8.11
C HIS A 120 -19.33 -4.30 -7.44
N TYR A 121 -18.51 -3.75 -6.56
CA TYR A 121 -17.46 -4.50 -5.89
C TYR A 121 -17.99 -5.22 -4.63
N SER A 122 -17.60 -6.47 -4.45
CA SER A 122 -17.95 -7.28 -3.28
C SER A 122 -16.73 -7.50 -2.38
N ALA A 123 -16.81 -7.01 -1.15
CA ALA A 123 -15.80 -7.17 -0.11
C ALA A 123 -16.33 -6.70 1.25
N HIS A 124 -15.67 -7.06 2.33
CA HIS A 124 -15.88 -6.46 3.64
C HIS A 124 -14.90 -5.30 3.83
N LEU A 125 -15.39 -4.05 3.76
CA LEU A 125 -14.56 -2.85 3.90
C LEU A 125 -14.42 -2.43 5.36
N GLU A 126 -13.18 -2.36 5.84
CA GLU A 126 -12.83 -1.74 7.11
C GLU A 126 -11.86 -0.58 6.87
N THR A 127 -12.29 0.64 7.10
CA THR A 127 -11.43 1.81 6.90
C THR A 127 -11.65 2.86 7.96
N GLY A 128 -10.63 3.70 8.20
CA GLY A 128 -10.78 4.75 9.19
C GLY A 128 -9.49 5.51 9.47
N THR A 129 -9.66 6.52 10.35
CA THR A 129 -8.58 7.39 10.82
C THR A 129 -8.76 7.71 12.29
N VAL A 130 -7.66 7.95 12.99
CA VAL A 130 -7.70 8.49 14.37
C VAL A 130 -7.77 10.01 14.32
N ASN A 131 -6.84 10.64 13.61
CA ASN A 131 -6.71 12.09 13.50
C ASN A 131 -6.82 12.51 12.03
N GLY A 132 -8.04 12.69 11.55
CA GLY A 132 -8.31 13.09 10.17
C GLY A 132 -9.79 13.11 9.85
N GLY A 133 -10.09 13.42 8.60
CA GLY A 133 -11.43 13.35 8.03
C GLY A 133 -11.65 12.02 7.31
N LEU A 134 -12.87 11.55 7.31
CA LEU A 134 -13.33 10.42 6.50
C LEU A 134 -14.32 10.94 5.46
N ASN A 135 -14.00 10.74 4.19
CA ASN A 135 -14.86 11.08 3.07
C ASN A 135 -15.16 9.82 2.26
N ILE A 136 -16.42 9.45 2.17
CA ILE A 136 -16.86 8.30 1.40
C ILE A 136 -17.83 8.79 0.33
N ASP A 137 -17.36 8.70 -0.89
CA ASP A 137 -18.11 8.98 -2.10
C ASP A 137 -18.54 7.65 -2.76
N PHE A 138 -19.18 6.81 -1.96
CA PHE A 138 -19.63 5.48 -2.34
C PHE A 138 -20.86 5.12 -1.50
N PRO A 139 -21.92 4.57 -2.09
CA PRO A 139 -23.11 4.17 -1.34
C PRO A 139 -22.77 2.98 -0.44
N VAL A 140 -22.60 3.24 0.85
CA VAL A 140 -22.42 2.20 1.88
C VAL A 140 -23.60 2.20 2.83
N THR A 141 -24.13 1.03 3.10
CA THR A 141 -25.12 0.85 4.17
C THR A 141 -24.35 0.54 5.46
N VAL A 142 -24.27 1.51 6.35
CA VAL A 142 -23.62 1.33 7.65
C VAL A 142 -24.68 0.99 8.68
N GLN A 143 -24.56 -0.19 9.30
CA GLN A 143 -25.35 -0.52 10.47
C GLN A 143 -24.64 0.00 11.72
N GLY A 144 -25.14 1.09 12.32
CA GLY A 144 -24.60 1.67 13.53
C GLY A 144 -24.21 3.15 13.40
N ARG A 145 -23.37 3.61 14.32
CA ARG A 145 -22.94 5.01 14.38
C ARG A 145 -21.80 5.24 13.37
N VAL A 146 -21.97 6.21 12.48
CA VAL A 146 -20.89 6.65 11.62
C VAL A 146 -19.90 7.45 12.45
N ASP A 147 -18.75 6.88 12.72
CA ASP A 147 -17.63 7.50 13.39
C ASP A 147 -16.44 7.62 12.38
N LYS A 148 -15.26 7.94 12.86
CA LYS A 148 -14.03 7.98 12.06
C LYS A 148 -13.57 6.61 11.53
N ASN A 149 -14.29 5.55 11.89
CA ASN A 149 -14.07 4.19 11.41
C ASN A 149 -15.37 3.64 10.80
N ILE A 150 -15.23 2.95 9.70
CA ILE A 150 -16.31 2.27 9.01
C ILE A 150 -15.95 0.82 8.84
N SER A 151 -16.95 -0.03 9.13
CA SER A 151 -16.96 -1.45 8.81
C SER A 151 -18.29 -1.73 8.12
N ALA A 152 -18.25 -2.13 6.87
CA ALA A 152 -19.43 -2.33 6.04
C ALA A 152 -19.20 -3.36 4.95
N ASP A 153 -20.22 -4.10 4.61
CA ASP A 153 -20.20 -4.97 3.46
C ASP A 153 -20.52 -4.18 2.18
N LEU A 154 -19.68 -4.32 1.19
CA LEU A 154 -19.89 -3.84 -0.17
C LEU A 154 -20.44 -4.98 -1.01
N GLY A 155 -21.47 -4.71 -1.79
CA GLY A 155 -22.13 -5.74 -2.61
C GLY A 155 -22.56 -6.93 -1.78
N GLY A 156 -22.09 -8.11 -2.13
CA GLY A 156 -22.36 -9.36 -1.41
C GLY A 156 -21.45 -9.63 -0.20
N GLY A 157 -20.63 -8.66 0.23
CA GLY A 157 -19.60 -8.90 1.22
C GLY A 157 -18.42 -9.70 0.66
N GLY A 158 -17.60 -10.31 1.50
CA GLY A 158 -16.47 -11.13 1.09
C GLY A 158 -15.20 -10.91 1.91
N ALA A 159 -14.06 -11.10 1.28
CA ALA A 159 -12.76 -10.95 1.92
C ALA A 159 -12.53 -9.53 2.48
N PRO A 160 -11.82 -9.40 3.62
CA PRO A 160 -11.63 -8.11 4.26
C PRO A 160 -10.66 -7.21 3.49
N ILE A 161 -11.05 -5.97 3.32
CA ILE A 161 -10.21 -4.88 2.84
C ILE A 161 -10.05 -3.88 3.98
N ARG A 162 -8.90 -3.91 4.64
CA ARG A 162 -8.54 -3.04 5.75
C ARG A 162 -7.53 -2.01 5.29
N VAL A 163 -7.93 -0.74 5.26
CA VAL A 163 -7.00 0.34 4.93
C VAL A 163 -7.19 1.48 5.92
N ARG A 164 -6.18 1.73 6.75
CA ARG A 164 -6.28 2.64 7.89
C ARG A 164 -5.15 3.65 7.93
N THR A 165 -5.43 4.82 8.51
CA THR A 165 -4.40 5.80 8.86
C THR A 165 -4.52 6.25 10.31
N HIS A 166 -3.42 6.64 10.92
CA HIS A 166 -3.46 7.27 12.25
C HIS A 166 -3.62 8.78 12.12
N ASN A 167 -2.77 9.43 11.33
CA ASN A 167 -2.80 10.87 11.09
C ASN A 167 -2.94 11.14 9.59
N GLY A 168 -4.15 11.46 9.15
CA GLY A 168 -4.45 11.77 7.76
C GLY A 168 -5.91 11.52 7.41
N GLY A 169 -6.32 12.05 6.28
CA GLY A 169 -7.68 11.82 5.76
C GLY A 169 -7.78 10.46 5.06
N VAL A 170 -8.97 9.88 5.12
CA VAL A 170 -9.34 8.72 4.30
C VAL A 170 -10.36 9.17 3.27
N LYS A 171 -10.10 8.88 2.01
CA LYS A 171 -11.04 9.08 0.92
C LYS A 171 -11.34 7.74 0.25
N VAL A 172 -12.61 7.37 0.25
CA VAL A 172 -13.12 6.24 -0.53
C VAL A 172 -13.95 6.81 -1.67
N SER A 173 -13.60 6.49 -2.89
CA SER A 173 -14.29 6.98 -4.07
C SER A 173 -14.64 5.86 -5.03
N LYS A 174 -15.68 6.08 -5.79
CA LYS A 174 -16.04 5.24 -6.92
C LYS A 174 -15.00 5.39 -8.03
N LYS A 175 -14.73 4.30 -8.71
CA LYS A 175 -13.88 4.24 -9.91
C LYS A 175 -14.70 4.53 -11.16
#